data_d3ba4e9196e918df89c0bcf7541b63b5
#
_entry.id   d3ba4e9196e918df89c0bcf7541b63b5
#
_cell.length_a   1.000
_cell.length_b   1.000
_cell.length_c   1.000
_cell.angle_alpha   90.00
_cell.angle_beta   90.00
_cell.angle_gamma   90.00
#
_symmetry.space_group_name_H-M   'P 1'
#
loop_
_entity.id
_entity.type
_entity.pdbx_description
1 polymer ?
#
loop_
_entity_poly.entity_id
_entity_poly.type
_entity_poly.pdbx_seq_one_letter_code
_entity_poly.pdbx_strand_id
1 'polypeptide(L)'
;MRDRAEHSLLGAIGLRTAPAAAKKKKGSLQYEVVWDERGSMEPENEIVCIVDDDPIVRDALSSLLRANGKDVRLFKSGTEFLSFDRGRSATCLILDLKMPGMNGLEVQKIASAQISIPIIFITGRGDIPSTVKAMKGGAVDFLTKPVEESVLLAAVEHALEKDRIAGRKALEQADLLARYSSLTPREQEVLPLLVRGLLNKQAAAELGITEYTVQIHRGNIMRKMKADSFASLVRMAEKLSPSN
;
A
#
# COMPACT_ATOMS: atom_id res chain seq x y z
N MET A 1 15.85 18.28 18.61
CA MET A 1 16.80 17.65 17.66
C MET A 1 16.39 16.22 17.22
N ARG A 2 15.31 15.61 17.77
CA ARG A 2 14.84 14.26 17.39
C ARG A 2 13.97 14.21 16.12
N ASP A 3 13.35 15.32 15.73
CA ASP A 3 12.40 15.39 14.59
C ASP A 3 13.03 15.40 13.19
N ARG A 4 14.31 15.74 13.05
CA ARG A 4 14.97 15.84 11.74
C ARG A 4 15.41 14.51 11.13
N ALA A 5 15.70 13.51 11.96
CA ALA A 5 16.15 12.20 11.48
C ALA A 5 14.99 11.33 10.97
N GLU A 6 13.81 11.42 11.61
CA GLU A 6 12.61 10.68 11.18
C GLU A 6 12.04 11.22 9.86
N HIS A 7 12.09 12.53 9.62
CA HIS A 7 11.66 13.13 8.36
C HIS A 7 12.59 12.82 7.18
N SER A 8 13.86 12.55 7.43
CA SER A 8 14.85 12.22 6.38
C SER A 8 14.67 10.80 5.84
N LEU A 9 14.33 9.82 6.68
CA LEU A 9 14.12 8.43 6.28
C LEU A 9 12.75 8.23 5.61
N LEU A 10 11.70 8.89 6.11
CA LEU A 10 10.36 8.82 5.53
C LEU A 10 10.27 9.55 4.18
N GLY A 11 11.04 10.62 3.98
CA GLY A 11 11.15 11.34 2.72
C GLY A 11 11.87 10.56 1.62
N ALA A 12 12.81 9.68 1.98
CA ALA A 12 13.59 8.88 1.03
C ALA A 12 12.81 7.66 0.48
N ILE A 13 11.74 7.22 1.17
CA ILE A 13 10.97 6.02 0.80
C ILE A 13 9.70 6.36 -0.01
N GLY A 14 9.40 7.64 -0.25
CA GLY A 14 8.25 8.06 -1.07
C GLY A 14 6.87 7.72 -0.48
N LEU A 15 6.80 7.25 0.76
CA LEU A 15 5.56 6.96 1.47
C LEU A 15 5.01 8.24 2.11
N ARG A 16 4.15 8.95 1.38
CA ARG A 16 3.22 9.90 2.01
C ARG A 16 2.20 9.08 2.79
N THR A 17 2.30 9.10 4.09
CA THR A 17 1.31 8.52 5.00
C THR A 17 -0.04 9.20 4.80
N ALA A 18 -1.01 8.46 4.24
CA ALA A 18 -2.40 8.77 4.53
C ALA A 18 -2.61 8.53 6.04
N PRO A 19 -3.34 9.41 6.74
CA PRO A 19 -3.50 9.27 8.19
C PRO A 19 -4.31 8.02 8.49
N ALA A 20 -3.67 6.97 8.98
CA ALA A 20 -4.36 5.94 9.73
C ALA A 20 -5.08 6.65 10.90
N ALA A 21 -6.34 6.32 11.15
CA ALA A 21 -7.14 6.90 12.22
C ALA A 21 -6.45 6.65 13.57
N ALA A 22 -5.57 7.57 13.96
CA ALA A 22 -4.83 7.51 15.20
C ALA A 22 -5.73 8.02 16.32
N LYS A 23 -6.24 7.12 17.17
CA LYS A 23 -6.72 7.51 18.50
C LYS A 23 -5.52 8.02 19.28
N LYS A 24 -5.44 9.34 19.46
CA LYS A 24 -4.43 10.01 20.25
C LYS A 24 -4.52 9.57 21.72
N LYS A 25 -3.66 8.66 22.15
CA LYS A 25 -3.26 8.53 23.56
C LYS A 25 -1.89 9.20 23.72
N LYS A 26 -1.77 10.04 24.75
CA LYS A 26 -0.54 10.82 25.03
C LYS A 26 0.70 9.89 25.05
N GLY A 27 1.64 10.11 24.12
CA GLY A 27 3.04 9.75 24.29
C GLY A 27 3.65 8.70 23.37
N SER A 28 2.91 7.98 22.51
CA SER A 28 3.51 7.11 21.48
C SER A 28 2.51 6.78 20.38
N LEU A 29 2.94 6.86 19.12
CA LEU A 29 2.21 6.30 17.98
C LEU A 29 2.36 4.76 18.05
N GLN A 30 1.42 4.09 18.69
CA GLN A 30 1.29 2.64 18.61
C GLN A 30 0.33 2.33 17.46
N TYR A 31 0.85 1.76 16.39
CA TYR A 31 0.07 1.10 15.37
C TYR A 31 -0.33 -0.28 15.92
N GLU A 32 -1.58 -0.45 16.32
CA GLU A 32 -2.11 -1.78 16.62
C GLU A 32 -2.36 -2.50 15.29
N VAL A 33 -1.54 -3.49 15.01
CA VAL A 33 -1.79 -4.46 13.92
C VAL A 33 -2.74 -5.51 14.50
N VAL A 34 -4.00 -5.46 14.09
CA VAL A 34 -4.99 -6.47 14.48
C VAL A 34 -4.88 -7.64 13.49
N TRP A 35 -4.53 -8.80 14.01
CA TRP A 35 -4.54 -10.08 13.29
C TRP A 35 -5.93 -10.71 13.44
N ASP A 36 -6.45 -11.37 12.38
CA ASP A 36 -7.62 -12.23 12.54
C ASP A 36 -7.24 -13.51 13.32
N GLU A 37 -8.24 -14.25 13.78
CA GLU A 37 -8.04 -15.49 14.55
C GLU A 37 -7.27 -16.58 13.78
N ARG A 38 -7.07 -16.42 12.48
CA ARG A 38 -6.35 -17.32 11.57
C ARG A 38 -4.95 -16.83 11.23
N GLY A 39 -4.53 -15.66 11.75
CA GLY A 39 -3.23 -15.06 11.45
C GLY A 39 -3.09 -14.58 10.02
N SER A 40 -4.20 -14.36 9.29
CA SER A 40 -4.19 -13.82 7.95
C SER A 40 -4.54 -12.33 7.94
N MET A 41 -3.84 -11.57 7.13
CA MET A 41 -4.08 -10.15 6.88
C MET A 41 -4.89 -10.02 5.58
N GLU A 42 -6.09 -10.60 5.54
CA GLU A 42 -6.97 -10.37 4.41
C GLU A 42 -7.70 -9.03 4.56
N PRO A 43 -7.89 -8.27 3.49
CA PRO A 43 -8.72 -7.07 3.53
C PRO A 43 -10.14 -7.46 3.94
N GLU A 44 -10.70 -6.75 4.90
CA GLU A 44 -12.00 -7.06 5.51
C GLU A 44 -13.15 -7.10 4.51
N ASN A 45 -13.07 -6.35 3.39
CA ASN A 45 -14.08 -6.30 2.33
C ASN A 45 -13.44 -5.95 0.98
N GLU A 46 -14.13 -6.30 -0.10
CA GLU A 46 -13.82 -5.86 -1.46
C GLU A 46 -14.83 -4.81 -1.91
N ILE A 47 -14.35 -3.67 -2.39
CA ILE A 47 -15.20 -2.55 -2.80
C ILE A 47 -14.90 -2.22 -4.27
N VAL A 48 -15.95 -2.14 -5.09
CA VAL A 48 -15.87 -1.63 -6.45
C VAL A 48 -16.44 -0.21 -6.47
N CYS A 49 -15.58 0.76 -6.71
CA CYS A 49 -16.00 2.15 -6.89
C CYS A 49 -16.34 2.39 -8.37
N ILE A 50 -17.47 3.03 -8.64
CA ILE A 50 -17.90 3.42 -9.99
C ILE A 50 -18.02 4.93 -10.04
N VAL A 51 -17.29 5.55 -10.97
CA VAL A 51 -17.33 6.99 -11.24
C VAL A 51 -17.75 7.20 -12.69
N ASP A 52 -18.97 7.68 -12.88
CA ASP A 52 -19.56 7.97 -14.18
C ASP A 52 -20.61 9.10 -13.98
N ASP A 53 -20.73 10.07 -14.86
CA ASP A 53 -21.71 11.14 -14.72
C ASP A 53 -23.12 10.71 -15.13
N ASP A 54 -23.24 9.66 -15.96
CA ASP A 54 -24.54 9.09 -16.38
C ASP A 54 -25.12 8.17 -15.29
N PRO A 55 -26.27 8.52 -14.67
CA PRO A 55 -26.90 7.70 -13.64
C PRO A 55 -27.36 6.33 -14.19
N ILE A 56 -27.76 6.24 -15.46
CA ILE A 56 -28.23 4.99 -16.05
C ILE A 56 -27.06 3.98 -16.14
N VAL A 57 -25.90 4.45 -16.54
CA VAL A 57 -24.70 3.62 -16.60
C VAL A 57 -24.25 3.19 -15.20
N ARG A 58 -24.25 4.10 -14.23
CA ARG A 58 -23.90 3.75 -12.84
C ARG A 58 -24.83 2.67 -12.28
N ASP A 59 -26.14 2.83 -12.48
CA ASP A 59 -27.15 1.89 -11.97
C ASP A 59 -27.04 0.51 -12.64
N ALA A 60 -26.81 0.48 -13.96
CA ALA A 60 -26.63 -0.76 -14.70
C ALA A 60 -25.38 -1.54 -14.25
N LEU A 61 -24.21 -0.86 -14.16
CA LEU A 61 -22.97 -1.46 -13.69
C LEU A 61 -23.08 -1.92 -12.23
N SER A 62 -23.70 -1.10 -11.38
CA SER A 62 -23.93 -1.44 -9.97
C SER A 62 -24.80 -2.67 -9.81
N SER A 63 -25.89 -2.76 -10.55
CA SER A 63 -26.82 -3.91 -10.51
C SER A 63 -26.11 -5.19 -10.92
N LEU A 64 -25.32 -5.15 -12.00
CA LEU A 64 -24.55 -6.30 -12.48
C LEU A 64 -23.52 -6.76 -11.44
N LEU A 65 -22.74 -5.84 -10.90
CA LEU A 65 -21.68 -6.18 -9.94
C LEU A 65 -22.24 -6.68 -8.61
N ARG A 66 -23.32 -6.08 -8.11
CA ARG A 66 -24.02 -6.55 -6.89
C ARG A 66 -24.65 -7.93 -7.08
N ALA A 67 -25.21 -8.22 -8.25
CA ALA A 67 -25.74 -9.55 -8.58
C ALA A 67 -24.62 -10.61 -8.54
N ASN A 68 -23.37 -10.21 -8.79
CA ASN A 68 -22.16 -11.04 -8.69
C ASN A 68 -21.45 -10.91 -7.34
N GLY A 69 -22.16 -10.45 -6.29
CA GLY A 69 -21.68 -10.46 -4.90
C GLY A 69 -20.65 -9.37 -4.53
N LYS A 70 -20.50 -8.32 -5.36
CA LYS A 70 -19.56 -7.23 -5.06
C LYS A 70 -20.22 -6.11 -4.25
N ASP A 71 -19.49 -5.54 -3.27
CA ASP A 71 -19.89 -4.27 -2.64
C ASP A 71 -19.55 -3.12 -3.57
N VAL A 72 -20.52 -2.26 -3.88
CA VAL A 72 -20.39 -1.21 -4.89
C VAL A 72 -20.65 0.16 -4.27
N ARG A 73 -19.73 1.10 -4.53
CA ARG A 73 -19.87 2.53 -4.19
C ARG A 73 -19.98 3.36 -5.47
N LEU A 74 -20.97 4.24 -5.50
CA LEU A 74 -21.31 5.05 -6.68
C LEU A 74 -20.91 6.50 -6.44
N PHE A 75 -20.30 7.10 -7.44
CA PHE A 75 -19.90 8.51 -7.43
C PHE A 75 -20.29 9.15 -8.76
N LYS A 76 -20.85 10.35 -8.70
CA LYS A 76 -21.27 11.11 -9.89
C LYS A 76 -20.14 11.93 -10.51
N SER A 77 -19.00 12.03 -9.84
CA SER A 77 -17.87 12.83 -10.30
C SER A 77 -16.54 12.35 -9.67
N GLY A 78 -15.44 12.68 -10.34
CA GLY A 78 -14.11 12.42 -9.81
C GLY A 78 -13.82 13.12 -8.49
N THR A 79 -14.34 14.33 -8.29
CA THR A 79 -14.17 15.08 -7.05
C THR A 79 -14.82 14.39 -5.85
N GLU A 80 -16.02 13.83 -6.05
CA GLU A 80 -16.72 13.07 -5.02
C GLU A 80 -15.94 11.80 -4.63
N PHE A 81 -15.45 11.06 -5.63
CA PHE A 81 -14.62 9.89 -5.40
C PHE A 81 -13.31 10.21 -4.67
N LEU A 82 -12.62 11.29 -5.03
CA LEU A 82 -11.34 11.64 -4.40
C LEU A 82 -11.47 12.03 -2.91
N SER A 83 -12.68 12.32 -2.43
CA SER A 83 -12.98 12.53 -1.00
C SER A 83 -13.34 11.24 -0.25
N PHE A 84 -13.46 10.11 -0.94
CA PHE A 84 -13.84 8.82 -0.34
C PHE A 84 -12.65 8.17 0.37
N ASP A 85 -12.88 7.77 1.63
CA ASP A 85 -11.93 6.96 2.39
C ASP A 85 -12.31 5.47 2.28
N ARG A 86 -11.48 4.69 1.61
CA ARG A 86 -11.67 3.25 1.44
C ARG A 86 -11.21 2.41 2.65
N GLY A 87 -10.57 3.03 3.63
CA GLY A 87 -10.00 2.32 4.77
C GLY A 87 -8.96 1.26 4.33
N ARG A 88 -9.14 0.02 4.82
CA ARG A 88 -8.29 -1.14 4.49
C ARG A 88 -8.87 -2.06 3.42
N SER A 89 -10.03 -1.74 2.88
CA SER A 89 -10.71 -2.57 1.90
C SER A 89 -9.92 -2.69 0.61
N ALA A 90 -9.83 -3.89 0.04
CA ALA A 90 -9.36 -4.06 -1.33
C ALA A 90 -10.32 -3.34 -2.27
N THR A 91 -9.81 -2.48 -3.12
CA THR A 91 -10.66 -1.57 -3.88
C THR A 91 -10.19 -1.47 -5.32
N CYS A 92 -11.11 -1.45 -6.27
CA CYS A 92 -10.83 -1.04 -7.64
C CYS A 92 -11.78 0.09 -8.06
N LEU A 93 -11.35 0.88 -9.04
CA LEU A 93 -12.09 2.00 -9.59
C LEU A 93 -12.48 1.73 -11.04
N ILE A 94 -13.77 1.70 -11.31
CA ILE A 94 -14.33 1.78 -12.66
C ILE A 94 -14.58 3.27 -12.93
N LEU A 95 -13.99 3.79 -14.00
CA LEU A 95 -13.93 5.22 -14.24
C LEU A 95 -14.31 5.57 -15.69
N ASP A 96 -15.33 6.38 -15.85
CA ASP A 96 -15.59 6.95 -17.18
C ASP A 96 -14.49 7.94 -17.58
N LEU A 97 -14.14 7.90 -18.85
CA LEU A 97 -13.10 8.76 -19.39
C LEU A 97 -13.58 10.21 -19.58
N LYS A 98 -14.84 10.38 -20.01
CA LYS A 98 -15.41 11.67 -20.40
C LYS A 98 -16.51 12.10 -19.47
N MET A 99 -16.16 12.88 -18.48
CA MET A 99 -17.10 13.45 -17.51
C MET A 99 -17.01 14.97 -17.51
N PRO A 100 -18.10 15.68 -17.20
CA PRO A 100 -18.08 17.13 -16.99
C PRO A 100 -17.15 17.54 -15.84
N GLY A 101 -16.43 18.63 -16.01
CA GLY A 101 -15.50 19.14 -15.01
C GLY A 101 -14.18 18.40 -15.06
N MET A 102 -13.93 17.49 -14.12
CA MET A 102 -12.71 16.68 -14.08
C MET A 102 -12.86 15.40 -14.91
N ASN A 103 -12.05 15.26 -15.97
CA ASN A 103 -12.06 14.05 -16.80
C ASN A 103 -11.36 12.86 -16.13
N GLY A 104 -11.60 11.64 -16.65
CA GLY A 104 -11.07 10.41 -16.05
C GLY A 104 -9.54 10.35 -16.00
N LEU A 105 -8.80 10.94 -16.95
CA LEU A 105 -7.32 10.96 -16.91
C LEU A 105 -6.80 11.88 -15.80
N GLU A 106 -7.51 12.97 -15.50
CA GLU A 106 -7.17 13.86 -14.37
C GLU A 106 -7.42 13.15 -13.03
N VAL A 107 -8.56 12.45 -12.91
CA VAL A 107 -8.85 11.60 -11.75
C VAL A 107 -7.77 10.54 -11.57
N GLN A 108 -7.38 9.83 -12.64
CA GLN A 108 -6.31 8.84 -12.61
C GLN A 108 -5.00 9.43 -12.08
N LYS A 109 -4.58 10.59 -12.60
CA LYS A 109 -3.34 11.25 -12.19
C LYS A 109 -3.32 11.55 -10.68
N ILE A 110 -4.44 12.04 -10.12
CA ILE A 110 -4.56 12.36 -8.71
C ILE A 110 -4.64 11.07 -7.88
N ALA A 111 -5.49 10.13 -8.28
CA ALA A 111 -5.69 8.86 -7.57
C ALA A 111 -4.41 8.02 -7.53
N SER A 112 -3.66 7.94 -8.63
CA SER A 112 -2.37 7.23 -8.68
C SER A 112 -1.31 7.83 -7.76
N ALA A 113 -1.33 9.16 -7.58
CA ALA A 113 -0.39 9.85 -6.70
C ALA A 113 -0.75 9.78 -5.21
N GLN A 114 -2.05 9.71 -4.87
CA GLN A 114 -2.53 9.85 -3.50
C GLN A 114 -3.07 8.54 -2.89
N ILE A 115 -3.72 7.70 -3.70
CA ILE A 115 -4.52 6.58 -3.22
C ILE A 115 -3.95 5.24 -3.68
N SER A 116 -3.23 5.21 -4.82
CA SER A 116 -2.66 4.00 -5.46
C SER A 116 -3.70 2.89 -5.67
N ILE A 117 -4.86 3.24 -6.26
CA ILE A 117 -5.97 2.32 -6.54
C ILE A 117 -5.89 1.81 -7.99
N PRO A 118 -6.13 0.52 -8.26
CA PRO A 118 -6.26 -0.01 -9.60
C PRO A 118 -7.47 0.58 -10.34
N ILE A 119 -7.25 1.05 -11.56
CA ILE A 119 -8.27 1.75 -12.36
C ILE A 119 -8.58 0.95 -13.62
N ILE A 120 -9.88 0.74 -13.87
CA ILE A 120 -10.44 0.20 -15.10
C ILE A 120 -11.20 1.35 -15.77
N PHE A 121 -10.78 1.77 -16.95
CA PHE A 121 -11.55 2.74 -17.71
C PHE A 121 -12.70 2.10 -18.46
N ILE A 122 -13.86 2.77 -18.45
CA ILE A 122 -15.00 2.42 -19.29
C ILE A 122 -15.42 3.67 -20.06
N THR A 123 -15.55 3.59 -21.39
CA THR A 123 -15.94 4.74 -22.21
C THR A 123 -16.78 4.36 -23.42
N GLY A 124 -17.76 5.22 -23.77
CA GLY A 124 -18.56 5.05 -24.99
C GLY A 124 -17.83 5.44 -26.27
N ARG A 125 -16.76 6.23 -26.18
CA ARG A 125 -15.92 6.67 -27.29
C ARG A 125 -14.46 6.77 -26.84
N GLY A 126 -13.77 5.62 -26.88
CA GLY A 126 -12.33 5.60 -26.70
C GLY A 126 -11.64 6.01 -27.99
N ASP A 127 -10.83 7.06 -27.94
CA ASP A 127 -9.84 7.31 -28.99
C ASP A 127 -8.49 6.66 -28.60
N ILE A 128 -7.74 6.25 -29.61
CA ILE A 128 -6.44 5.58 -29.40
C ILE A 128 -5.49 6.41 -28.50
N PRO A 129 -5.34 7.74 -28.70
CA PRO A 129 -4.49 8.56 -27.85
C PRO A 129 -4.89 8.55 -26.37
N SER A 130 -6.18 8.60 -26.04
CA SER A 130 -6.66 8.56 -24.65
C SER A 130 -6.46 7.19 -24.02
N THR A 131 -6.70 6.10 -24.77
CA THR A 131 -6.42 4.73 -24.31
C THR A 131 -4.94 4.55 -23.98
N VAL A 132 -4.05 5.00 -24.87
CA VAL A 132 -2.59 4.93 -24.63
C VAL A 132 -2.17 5.74 -23.41
N LYS A 133 -2.75 6.93 -23.20
CA LYS A 133 -2.47 7.75 -22.00
C LYS A 133 -2.93 7.06 -20.72
N ALA A 134 -4.16 6.50 -20.72
CA ALA A 134 -4.70 5.76 -19.59
C ALA A 134 -3.82 4.56 -19.19
N MET A 135 -3.42 3.75 -20.18
CA MET A 135 -2.57 2.58 -19.95
C MET A 135 -1.16 2.98 -19.49
N LYS A 136 -0.54 4.00 -20.10
CA LYS A 136 0.74 4.55 -19.64
C LYS A 136 0.65 5.18 -18.24
N GLY A 137 -0.52 5.68 -17.85
CA GLY A 137 -0.82 6.16 -16.51
C GLY A 137 -1.02 5.06 -15.47
N GLY A 138 -0.90 3.78 -15.86
CA GLY A 138 -0.98 2.63 -14.96
C GLY A 138 -2.39 2.06 -14.78
N ALA A 139 -3.33 2.37 -15.69
CA ALA A 139 -4.63 1.70 -15.71
C ALA A 139 -4.45 0.18 -15.82
N VAL A 140 -5.33 -0.56 -15.17
CA VAL A 140 -5.35 -2.03 -15.21
C VAL A 140 -5.95 -2.50 -16.52
N ASP A 141 -7.01 -1.83 -16.94
CA ASP A 141 -7.72 -2.18 -18.18
C ASP A 141 -8.46 -0.98 -18.77
N PHE A 142 -8.91 -1.13 -20.02
CA PHE A 142 -9.65 -0.13 -20.77
C PHE A 142 -10.75 -0.81 -21.60
N LEU A 143 -12.02 -0.61 -21.21
CA LEU A 143 -13.18 -1.25 -21.78
C LEU A 143 -14.05 -0.25 -22.56
N THR A 144 -14.64 -0.68 -23.68
CA THR A 144 -15.55 0.16 -24.48
C THR A 144 -17.01 -0.18 -24.18
N LYS A 145 -17.87 0.84 -24.04
CA LYS A 145 -19.33 0.66 -23.91
C LYS A 145 -19.93 0.28 -25.28
N PRO A 146 -20.82 -0.71 -25.40
CA PRO A 146 -21.34 -1.55 -24.33
C PRO A 146 -20.32 -2.60 -23.86
N VAL A 147 -20.24 -2.81 -22.55
CA VAL A 147 -19.28 -3.74 -21.93
C VAL A 147 -19.94 -5.09 -21.77
N GLU A 148 -19.25 -6.14 -22.19
CA GLU A 148 -19.66 -7.51 -21.96
C GLU A 148 -19.45 -7.88 -20.46
N GLU A 149 -20.45 -8.55 -19.86
CA GLU A 149 -20.44 -8.90 -18.44
C GLU A 149 -19.18 -9.69 -18.03
N SER A 150 -18.85 -10.73 -18.79
CA SER A 150 -17.70 -11.59 -18.52
C SER A 150 -16.38 -10.82 -18.53
N VAL A 151 -16.21 -9.89 -19.46
CA VAL A 151 -15.02 -9.05 -19.60
C VAL A 151 -14.90 -8.07 -18.43
N LEU A 152 -16.02 -7.45 -18.02
CA LEU A 152 -16.05 -6.54 -16.89
C LEU A 152 -15.69 -7.28 -15.58
N LEU A 153 -16.31 -8.42 -15.34
CA LEU A 153 -16.07 -9.21 -14.14
C LEU A 153 -14.60 -9.67 -14.06
N ALA A 154 -14.03 -10.15 -15.16
CA ALA A 154 -12.63 -10.54 -15.21
C ALA A 154 -11.67 -9.36 -14.91
N ALA A 155 -11.95 -8.18 -15.47
CA ALA A 155 -11.16 -6.97 -15.22
C ALA A 155 -11.24 -6.53 -13.74
N VAL A 156 -12.45 -6.59 -13.14
CA VAL A 156 -12.66 -6.26 -11.72
C VAL A 156 -11.92 -7.23 -10.81
N GLU A 157 -12.00 -8.55 -11.05
CA GLU A 157 -11.27 -9.54 -10.26
C GLU A 157 -9.76 -9.32 -10.33
N HIS A 158 -9.23 -9.08 -11.52
CA HIS A 158 -7.81 -8.80 -11.70
C HIS A 158 -7.38 -7.52 -10.96
N ALA A 159 -8.19 -6.47 -11.01
CA ALA A 159 -7.92 -5.21 -10.32
C ALA A 159 -7.96 -5.39 -8.79
N LEU A 160 -8.97 -6.06 -8.24
CA LEU A 160 -9.08 -6.33 -6.81
C LEU A 160 -7.91 -7.18 -6.30
N GLU A 161 -7.50 -8.22 -7.04
CA GLU A 161 -6.34 -9.04 -6.67
C GLU A 161 -5.05 -8.21 -6.66
N LYS A 162 -4.87 -7.33 -7.65
CA LYS A 162 -3.72 -6.42 -7.70
C LYS A 162 -3.66 -5.51 -6.47
N ASP A 163 -4.81 -4.96 -6.04
CA ASP A 163 -4.89 -4.11 -4.84
C ASP A 163 -4.65 -4.93 -3.55
N ARG A 164 -5.19 -6.15 -3.47
CA ARG A 164 -4.94 -7.08 -2.35
C ARG A 164 -3.45 -7.37 -2.17
N ILE A 165 -2.76 -7.69 -3.27
CA ILE A 165 -1.32 -7.95 -3.25
C ILE A 165 -0.55 -6.70 -2.81
N ALA A 166 -0.90 -5.53 -3.35
CA ALA A 166 -0.26 -4.27 -2.98
C ALA A 166 -0.50 -3.93 -1.51
N GLY A 167 -1.74 -4.09 -1.01
CA GLY A 167 -2.10 -3.88 0.38
C GLY A 167 -1.32 -4.79 1.34
N ARG A 168 -1.22 -6.10 1.04
CA ARG A 168 -0.41 -7.04 1.84
C ARG A 168 1.05 -6.63 1.92
N LYS A 169 1.66 -6.27 0.78
CA LYS A 169 3.04 -5.79 0.75
C LYS A 169 3.24 -4.52 1.57
N ALA A 170 2.31 -3.58 1.48
CA ALA A 170 2.37 -2.33 2.26
C ALA A 170 2.28 -2.59 3.76
N LEU A 171 1.41 -3.51 4.19
CA LEU A 171 1.27 -3.91 5.59
C LEU A 171 2.52 -4.64 6.11
N GLU A 172 3.07 -5.58 5.35
CA GLU A 172 4.34 -6.26 5.69
C GLU A 172 5.49 -5.25 5.85
N GLN A 173 5.56 -4.28 4.96
CA GLN A 173 6.56 -3.22 5.02
C GLN A 173 6.36 -2.33 6.26
N ALA A 174 5.13 -1.94 6.55
CA ALA A 174 4.80 -1.12 7.72
C ALA A 174 5.15 -1.85 9.04
N ASP A 175 4.81 -3.15 9.15
CA ASP A 175 5.18 -3.96 10.31
C ASP A 175 6.70 -4.09 10.46
N LEU A 176 7.41 -4.31 9.38
CA LEU A 176 8.87 -4.38 9.38
C LEU A 176 9.51 -3.06 9.84
N LEU A 177 9.00 -1.94 9.34
CA LEU A 177 9.44 -0.61 9.77
C LEU A 177 9.13 -0.34 11.25
N ALA A 178 7.97 -0.75 11.74
CA ALA A 178 7.60 -0.63 13.14
C ALA A 178 8.55 -1.44 14.05
N ARG A 179 8.91 -2.66 13.65
CA ARG A 179 9.91 -3.49 14.37
C ARG A 179 11.26 -2.81 14.39
N TYR A 180 11.74 -2.30 13.24
CA TYR A 180 13.01 -1.57 13.15
C TYR A 180 13.03 -0.32 14.02
N SER A 181 11.95 0.47 14.02
CA SER A 181 11.81 1.65 14.87
C SER A 181 11.77 1.35 16.37
N SER A 182 11.47 0.10 16.75
CA SER A 182 11.53 -0.36 18.16
C SER A 182 12.97 -0.63 18.65
N LEU A 183 13.94 -0.69 17.73
CA LEU A 183 15.34 -0.84 18.08
C LEU A 183 15.86 0.43 18.75
N THR A 184 16.69 0.27 19.79
CA THR A 184 17.42 1.39 20.39
C THR A 184 18.45 1.93 19.42
N PRO A 185 18.92 3.18 19.57
CA PRO A 185 19.99 3.73 18.72
C PRO A 185 21.21 2.81 18.62
N ARG A 186 21.59 2.17 19.74
CA ARG A 186 22.72 1.25 19.77
C ARG A 186 22.47 -0.05 19.01
N GLU A 187 21.25 -0.59 19.09
CA GLU A 187 20.85 -1.74 18.30
C GLU A 187 20.79 -1.42 16.79
N GLN A 188 20.39 -0.19 16.42
CA GLN A 188 20.42 0.28 15.03
C GLN A 188 21.84 0.44 14.49
N GLU A 189 22.84 0.79 15.32
CA GLU A 189 24.24 0.81 14.95
C GLU A 189 24.83 -0.60 14.79
N VAL A 190 24.43 -1.55 15.63
CA VAL A 190 24.90 -2.94 15.60
C VAL A 190 24.35 -3.71 14.41
N LEU A 191 23.07 -3.52 14.06
CA LEU A 191 22.37 -4.28 13.02
C LEU A 191 23.11 -4.32 11.67
N PRO A 192 23.52 -3.19 11.07
CA PRO A 192 24.20 -3.20 9.78
C PRO A 192 25.55 -3.93 9.81
N LEU A 193 26.26 -3.91 10.93
CA LEU A 193 27.53 -4.65 11.06
C LEU A 193 27.30 -6.16 11.05
N LEU A 194 26.27 -6.62 11.76
CA LEU A 194 25.87 -8.02 11.76
C LEU A 194 25.43 -8.47 10.35
N VAL A 195 24.59 -7.69 9.69
CA VAL A 195 24.07 -8.01 8.35
C VAL A 195 25.18 -8.07 7.30
N ARG A 196 26.22 -7.26 7.43
CA ARG A 196 27.46 -7.34 6.62
C ARG A 196 28.29 -8.61 6.90
N GLY A 197 27.90 -9.43 7.87
CA GLY A 197 28.57 -10.68 8.20
C GLY A 197 29.73 -10.54 9.19
N LEU A 198 29.89 -9.40 9.87
CA LEU A 198 30.94 -9.26 10.87
C LEU A 198 30.70 -10.19 12.06
N LEU A 199 31.78 -10.81 12.54
CA LEU A 199 31.74 -11.55 13.79
C LEU A 199 31.54 -10.58 14.98
N ASN A 200 30.98 -11.06 16.09
CA ASN A 200 30.73 -10.23 17.27
C ASN A 200 32.01 -9.47 17.72
N LYS A 201 33.19 -10.12 17.67
CA LYS A 201 34.46 -9.50 17.99
C LYS A 201 34.83 -8.33 17.07
N GLN A 202 34.53 -8.44 15.77
CA GLN A 202 34.81 -7.40 14.79
C GLN A 202 33.86 -6.22 14.96
N ALA A 203 32.55 -6.50 15.12
CA ALA A 203 31.55 -5.48 15.39
C ALA A 203 31.85 -4.75 16.72
N ALA A 204 32.32 -5.47 17.75
CA ALA A 204 32.73 -4.89 19.04
C ALA A 204 33.90 -3.91 18.87
N ALA A 205 34.90 -4.28 18.07
CA ALA A 205 36.07 -3.41 17.79
C ALA A 205 35.63 -2.14 17.01
N GLU A 206 34.74 -2.25 15.99
CA GLU A 206 34.27 -1.07 15.26
C GLU A 206 33.45 -0.12 16.15
N LEU A 207 32.71 -0.65 17.12
CA LEU A 207 31.82 0.14 17.97
C LEU A 207 32.46 0.59 19.32
N GLY A 208 33.69 0.16 19.61
CA GLY A 208 34.36 0.47 20.86
C GLY A 208 33.70 -0.14 22.11
N ILE A 209 33.10 -1.33 22.01
CA ILE A 209 32.42 -2.03 23.11
C ILE A 209 32.94 -3.46 23.25
N THR A 210 32.47 -4.18 24.28
CA THR A 210 32.86 -5.58 24.45
C THR A 210 32.07 -6.53 23.54
N GLU A 211 32.69 -7.68 23.21
CA GLU A 211 32.03 -8.73 22.45
C GLU A 211 30.76 -9.24 23.15
N TYR A 212 30.78 -9.31 24.48
CA TYR A 212 29.62 -9.67 25.29
C TYR A 212 28.46 -8.68 25.09
N THR A 213 28.75 -7.39 25.04
CA THR A 213 27.75 -6.33 24.79
C THR A 213 27.13 -6.48 23.40
N VAL A 214 27.93 -6.78 22.37
CA VAL A 214 27.41 -7.06 21.01
C VAL A 214 26.50 -8.28 21.01
N GLN A 215 26.85 -9.34 21.76
CA GLN A 215 26.02 -10.55 21.88
C GLN A 215 24.66 -10.24 22.51
N ILE A 216 24.61 -9.37 23.53
CA ILE A 216 23.34 -8.93 24.15
C ILE A 216 22.51 -8.15 23.13
N HIS A 217 23.11 -7.17 22.43
CA HIS A 217 22.41 -6.42 21.38
C HIS A 217 21.88 -7.32 20.27
N ARG A 218 22.68 -8.29 19.81
CA ARG A 218 22.25 -9.28 18.81
C ARG A 218 21.00 -10.04 19.27
N GLY A 219 20.99 -10.54 20.51
CA GLY A 219 19.80 -11.21 21.07
C GLY A 219 18.57 -10.32 21.12
N ASN A 220 18.73 -9.07 21.53
CA ASN A 220 17.65 -8.10 21.55
C ASN A 220 17.14 -7.73 20.15
N ILE A 221 18.04 -7.54 19.18
CA ILE A 221 17.70 -7.29 17.78
C ILE A 221 16.87 -8.45 17.23
N MET A 222 17.35 -9.70 17.36
CA MET A 222 16.62 -10.88 16.91
C MET A 222 15.20 -10.93 17.47
N ARG A 223 15.04 -10.69 18.77
CA ARG A 223 13.74 -10.69 19.44
C ARG A 223 12.82 -9.56 18.97
N LYS A 224 13.31 -8.30 18.89
CA LYS A 224 12.54 -7.13 18.49
C LYS A 224 12.15 -7.18 17.02
N MET A 225 13.05 -7.63 16.15
CA MET A 225 12.80 -7.85 14.73
C MET A 225 11.92 -9.08 14.47
N LYS A 226 11.64 -9.92 15.50
CA LYS A 226 10.95 -11.21 15.36
C LYS A 226 11.60 -12.10 14.30
N ALA A 227 12.93 -12.15 14.29
CA ALA A 227 13.69 -12.95 13.34
C ALA A 227 13.94 -14.36 13.92
N ASP A 228 13.45 -15.40 13.24
CA ASP A 228 13.59 -16.80 13.66
C ASP A 228 15.01 -17.33 13.43
N SER A 229 15.74 -16.71 12.54
CA SER A 229 17.13 -17.05 12.21
C SER A 229 17.91 -15.81 11.79
N PHE A 230 19.24 -15.91 11.83
CA PHE A 230 20.10 -14.84 11.34
C PHE A 230 19.88 -14.56 9.85
N ALA A 231 19.66 -15.59 9.04
CA ALA A 231 19.31 -15.44 7.63
C ALA A 231 17.99 -14.68 7.44
N SER A 232 17.00 -14.89 8.32
CA SER A 232 15.75 -14.12 8.32
C SER A 232 16.01 -12.65 8.64
N LEU A 233 16.86 -12.35 9.65
CA LEU A 233 17.26 -10.99 9.99
C LEU A 233 17.93 -10.26 8.81
N VAL A 234 18.84 -10.94 8.11
CA VAL A 234 19.51 -10.37 6.92
C VAL A 234 18.49 -9.99 5.85
N ARG A 235 17.56 -10.90 5.49
CA ARG A 235 16.49 -10.60 4.52
C ARG A 235 15.58 -9.45 4.95
N MET A 236 15.29 -9.34 6.26
CA MET A 236 14.51 -8.22 6.80
C MET A 236 15.27 -6.89 6.66
N ALA A 237 16.56 -6.88 6.95
CA ALA A 237 17.40 -5.70 6.84
C ALA A 237 17.60 -5.26 5.38
N GLU A 238 17.72 -6.20 4.44
CA GLU A 238 17.76 -5.92 3.00
C GLU A 238 16.49 -5.20 2.52
N LYS A 239 15.31 -5.66 2.99
CA LYS A 239 14.02 -5.01 2.68
C LYS A 239 13.88 -3.59 3.26
N LEU A 240 14.66 -3.25 4.29
CA LEU A 240 14.71 -1.91 4.90
C LEU A 240 15.69 -0.97 4.20
N SER A 241 16.66 -1.51 3.48
CA SER A 241 17.60 -0.71 2.71
C SER A 241 16.89 -0.18 1.45
N PRO A 242 17.03 1.12 1.13
CA PRO A 242 16.49 1.63 -0.13
C PRO A 242 17.14 0.86 -1.28
N SER A 243 16.31 0.31 -2.16
CA SER A 243 16.80 -0.29 -3.41
C SER A 243 17.54 0.80 -4.20
N ASN A 244 18.83 0.58 -4.41
CA ASN A 244 19.65 1.41 -5.29
C ASN A 244 19.12 1.37 -6.72
#